data_8a35154246542edaec98a3d226888353
#
_entry.id   8a35154246542edaec98a3d226888353
#
_cell.length_a   1.000
_cell.length_b   1.000
_cell.length_c   1.000
_cell.angle_alpha   90.00
_cell.angle_beta   90.00
_cell.angle_gamma   90.00
#
_symmetry.space_group_name_H-M   'P 1'
#
loop_
_entity.id
_entity.type
_entity.pdbx_description
1 polymer ?
#
loop_
_entity_poly.entity_id
_entity_poly.type
_entity_poly.pdbx_seq_one_letter_code
_entity_poly.pdbx_strand_id
1 'polypeptide(L)'
;LKGISPHDTIELIAYANEEPPYFGTEQMGSAQHAQKLYTEQIGVKAMICLEMIGYFSDKENSQSYPAAGMGDLYPDKGDFIAIVGNWDSVRLARTVQKNMQSFLPTVRLNLPEIKGMCMNFSDHRNFWAKDLPAVMITDTSFFRNPNYHQSGDLPETLDYRRMAQVVRGVHQAVLHLAADGK
;
A
#
# COMPACT_ATOMS: atom_id res chain seq x y z
N LEU A 1 4.11 8.35 -17.39
CA LEU A 1 5.40 9.08 -17.25
C LEU A 1 5.94 9.61 -18.60
N LYS A 2 5.25 9.35 -19.72
CA LYS A 2 5.69 9.84 -21.04
C LYS A 2 5.77 11.37 -21.04
N GLY A 3 6.93 11.94 -21.41
CA GLY A 3 7.16 13.38 -21.47
C GLY A 3 7.49 14.07 -20.13
N ILE A 4 7.65 13.30 -19.06
CA ILE A 4 8.07 13.77 -17.74
C ILE A 4 9.50 13.30 -17.49
N SER A 5 10.37 14.22 -17.06
CA SER A 5 11.73 13.91 -16.62
C SER A 5 11.79 14.07 -15.10
N PRO A 6 11.58 13.00 -14.33
CA PRO A 6 11.70 13.07 -12.89
C PRO A 6 13.17 13.30 -12.49
N HIS A 7 13.38 13.92 -11.33
CA HIS A 7 14.71 14.08 -10.75
C HIS A 7 15.28 12.74 -10.30
N ASP A 8 14.44 11.92 -9.66
CA ASP A 8 14.84 10.62 -9.14
C ASP A 8 14.40 9.49 -10.08
N THR A 9 15.10 8.37 -10.04
CA THR A 9 14.73 7.14 -10.76
C THR A 9 13.42 6.58 -10.22
N ILE A 10 12.52 6.20 -11.10
CA ILE A 10 11.27 5.49 -10.77
C ILE A 10 11.35 4.07 -11.31
N GLU A 11 11.23 3.09 -10.44
CA GLU A 11 11.15 1.68 -10.79
C GLU A 11 9.71 1.18 -10.65
N LEU A 12 9.23 0.45 -11.64
CA LEU A 12 7.95 -0.26 -11.61
C LEU A 12 8.24 -1.75 -11.57
N ILE A 13 7.93 -2.39 -10.46
CA ILE A 13 8.34 -3.76 -10.18
C ILE A 13 7.11 -4.61 -9.86
N ALA A 14 7.02 -5.78 -10.51
CA ALA A 14 6.11 -6.85 -10.11
C ALA A 14 6.95 -7.92 -9.40
N TYR A 15 6.73 -8.06 -8.09
CA TYR A 15 7.44 -9.05 -7.30
C TYR A 15 6.86 -10.44 -7.46
N ALA A 16 7.74 -11.44 -7.45
CA ALA A 16 7.36 -12.84 -7.40
C ALA A 16 7.36 -13.36 -5.96
N ASN A 17 6.67 -14.47 -5.74
CA ASN A 17 6.68 -15.23 -4.48
C ASN A 17 6.17 -14.43 -3.26
N GLU A 18 5.16 -13.58 -3.46
CA GLU A 18 4.54 -12.88 -2.34
C GLU A 18 3.65 -13.82 -1.52
N GLU A 19 2.99 -14.77 -2.17
CA GLU A 19 2.04 -15.70 -1.57
C GLU A 19 2.71 -16.91 -0.86
N PRO A 20 2.01 -17.61 0.06
CA PRO A 20 2.47 -18.88 0.60
C PRO A 20 2.81 -19.91 -0.50
N PRO A 21 3.84 -20.72 -0.33
CA PRO A 21 4.62 -20.96 0.91
C PRO A 21 5.77 -19.97 1.11
N TYR A 22 5.97 -19.03 0.21
CA TYR A 22 7.15 -18.15 0.22
C TYR A 22 6.96 -16.89 1.06
N PHE A 23 5.72 -16.53 1.37
CA PHE A 23 5.42 -15.34 2.18
C PHE A 23 6.20 -15.32 3.49
N GLY A 24 6.84 -14.17 3.76
CA GLY A 24 7.63 -13.99 4.97
C GLY A 24 9.01 -14.65 4.95
N THR A 25 9.43 -15.21 3.82
CA THR A 25 10.76 -15.81 3.64
C THR A 25 11.68 -14.90 2.81
N GLU A 26 12.97 -15.23 2.82
CA GLU A 26 13.95 -14.58 1.95
C GLU A 26 13.74 -14.86 0.45
N GLN A 27 12.85 -15.79 0.11
CA GLN A 27 12.54 -16.14 -1.28
C GLN A 27 11.52 -15.20 -1.92
N MET A 28 10.90 -14.29 -1.15
CA MET A 28 10.10 -13.22 -1.73
C MET A 28 10.96 -12.33 -2.62
N GLY A 29 10.46 -11.97 -3.81
CA GLY A 29 11.16 -11.07 -4.73
C GLY A 29 11.47 -9.72 -4.11
N SER A 30 10.56 -9.20 -3.30
CA SER A 30 10.75 -7.96 -2.52
C SER A 30 11.83 -8.08 -1.44
N ALA A 31 12.00 -9.27 -0.83
CA ALA A 31 13.06 -9.49 0.14
C ALA A 31 14.44 -9.44 -0.53
N GLN A 32 14.58 -10.10 -1.69
CA GLN A 32 15.80 -10.07 -2.47
C GLN A 32 16.13 -8.65 -2.95
N HIS A 33 15.12 -7.91 -3.42
CA HIS A 33 15.31 -6.54 -3.89
C HIS A 33 15.69 -5.60 -2.75
N ALA A 34 14.98 -5.62 -1.63
CA ALA A 34 15.31 -4.79 -0.46
C ALA A 34 16.71 -5.12 0.07
N GLN A 35 17.09 -6.42 0.10
CA GLN A 35 18.44 -6.83 0.50
C GLN A 35 19.51 -6.28 -0.46
N LYS A 36 19.27 -6.31 -1.77
CA LYS A 36 20.18 -5.75 -2.77
C LYS A 36 20.37 -4.25 -2.57
N LEU A 37 19.27 -3.48 -2.49
CA LEU A 37 19.30 -2.04 -2.29
C LEU A 37 20.08 -1.66 -1.01
N TYR A 38 19.83 -2.40 0.09
CA TYR A 38 20.53 -2.22 1.36
C TYR A 38 22.04 -2.51 1.24
N THR A 39 22.42 -3.64 0.62
CA THR A 39 23.81 -4.06 0.49
C THR A 39 24.62 -3.13 -0.43
N GLU A 40 24.01 -2.68 -1.52
CA GLU A 40 24.62 -1.75 -2.48
C GLU A 40 24.51 -0.28 -2.03
N GLN A 41 23.94 -0.02 -0.86
CA GLN A 41 23.75 1.32 -0.30
C GLN A 41 23.00 2.27 -1.26
N ILE A 42 22.06 1.74 -2.03
CA ILE A 42 21.23 2.53 -2.92
C ILE A 42 20.18 3.26 -2.08
N GLY A 43 20.18 4.59 -2.15
CA GLY A 43 19.20 5.43 -1.46
C GLY A 43 17.78 5.21 -1.99
N VAL A 44 16.90 4.72 -1.14
CA VAL A 44 15.47 4.57 -1.44
C VAL A 44 14.71 5.72 -0.82
N LYS A 45 14.10 6.56 -1.65
CA LYS A 45 13.29 7.68 -1.18
C LYS A 45 11.90 7.23 -0.72
N ALA A 46 11.32 6.29 -1.44
CA ALA A 46 10.03 5.70 -1.13
C ALA A 46 9.82 4.36 -1.87
N MET A 47 9.23 3.41 -1.19
CA MET A 47 8.59 2.24 -1.80
C MET A 47 7.07 2.36 -1.59
N ILE A 48 6.31 2.25 -2.66
CA ILE A 48 4.84 2.26 -2.63
C ILE A 48 4.36 0.90 -3.10
N CYS A 49 3.90 0.09 -2.16
CA CYS A 49 3.30 -1.21 -2.44
C CYS A 49 1.83 -1.01 -2.79
N LEU A 50 1.38 -1.62 -3.87
CA LEU A 50 -0.04 -1.68 -4.24
C LEU A 50 -0.54 -3.10 -3.96
N GLU A 51 -1.37 -3.23 -2.93
CA GLU A 51 -1.88 -4.50 -2.45
C GLU A 51 -3.41 -4.45 -2.37
N MET A 52 -4.10 -5.18 -3.25
CA MET A 52 -5.56 -5.15 -3.35
C MET A 52 -6.11 -3.71 -3.36
N ILE A 53 -6.37 -3.17 -4.54
CA ILE A 53 -6.75 -1.75 -4.69
C ILE A 53 -8.11 -1.57 -5.39
N GLY A 54 -8.92 -2.61 -5.51
CA GLY A 54 -10.07 -2.61 -6.38
C GLY A 54 -11.41 -2.93 -5.74
N TYR A 55 -11.46 -3.41 -4.50
CA TYR A 55 -12.72 -3.74 -3.85
C TYR A 55 -13.23 -2.57 -3.00
N PHE A 56 -14.44 -2.09 -3.31
CA PHE A 56 -15.10 -0.98 -2.61
C PHE A 56 -16.55 -1.30 -2.28
N SER A 57 -17.04 -0.69 -1.21
CA SER A 57 -18.44 -0.85 -0.79
C SER A 57 -18.97 0.44 -0.18
N ASP A 58 -20.14 0.90 -0.64
CA ASP A 58 -20.84 2.06 -0.08
C ASP A 58 -21.84 1.66 1.04
N LYS A 59 -21.91 0.37 1.37
CA LYS A 59 -22.79 -0.14 2.42
C LYS A 59 -22.26 0.25 3.80
N GLU A 60 -23.14 0.58 4.71
CA GLU A 60 -22.80 0.75 6.13
C GLU A 60 -22.29 -0.55 6.72
N ASN A 61 -21.37 -0.45 7.67
CA ASN A 61 -20.71 -1.60 8.31
C ASN A 61 -20.03 -2.57 7.33
N SER A 62 -19.56 -2.06 6.18
CA SER A 62 -18.82 -2.85 5.19
C SER A 62 -17.31 -2.81 5.38
N GLN A 63 -16.83 -2.11 6.41
CA GLN A 63 -15.43 -2.04 6.80
C GLN A 63 -15.26 -2.57 8.22
N SER A 64 -14.33 -3.49 8.40
CA SER A 64 -13.85 -3.93 9.72
C SER A 64 -12.38 -3.56 9.93
N TYR A 65 -11.90 -3.72 11.16
CA TYR A 65 -10.53 -3.32 11.55
C TYR A 65 -9.89 -4.37 12.46
N PRO A 66 -8.55 -4.46 12.50
CA PRO A 66 -7.83 -5.50 13.25
C PRO A 66 -7.91 -5.34 14.78
N ALA A 67 -8.22 -4.14 15.28
CA ALA A 67 -8.26 -3.89 16.72
C ALA A 67 -9.59 -3.27 17.15
N ALA A 68 -10.05 -3.66 18.34
CA ALA A 68 -11.24 -3.08 18.96
C ALA A 68 -11.07 -1.56 19.13
N GLY A 69 -12.16 -0.81 18.92
CA GLY A 69 -12.18 0.64 19.00
C GLY A 69 -11.68 1.38 17.76
N MET A 70 -11.05 0.71 16.80
CA MET A 70 -10.67 1.37 15.55
C MET A 70 -11.90 1.83 14.75
N GLY A 71 -13.00 1.07 14.79
CA GLY A 71 -14.25 1.47 14.13
C GLY A 71 -14.87 2.75 14.66
N ASP A 72 -14.51 3.18 15.89
CA ASP A 72 -14.97 4.47 16.45
C ASP A 72 -14.14 5.66 15.89
N LEU A 73 -12.97 5.39 15.34
CA LEU A 73 -12.01 6.39 14.85
C LEU A 73 -11.94 6.48 13.33
N TYR A 74 -12.35 5.41 12.63
CA TYR A 74 -12.22 5.27 11.18
C TYR A 74 -13.57 4.95 10.54
N PRO A 75 -13.74 5.21 9.22
CA PRO A 75 -15.00 4.98 8.52
C PRO A 75 -15.50 3.53 8.62
N ASP A 76 -16.79 3.34 8.76
CA ASP A 76 -17.48 2.05 8.74
C ASP A 76 -17.83 1.54 7.34
N LYS A 77 -17.68 2.42 6.32
CA LYS A 77 -17.90 2.10 4.91
C LYS A 77 -16.59 1.84 4.19
N GLY A 78 -16.60 0.84 3.33
CA GLY A 78 -15.45 0.49 2.49
C GLY A 78 -15.32 1.35 1.23
N ASP A 79 -15.54 2.65 1.32
CA ASP A 79 -15.55 3.59 0.19
C ASP A 79 -14.24 4.40 0.02
N PHE A 80 -13.22 4.07 0.77
CA PHE A 80 -11.91 4.70 0.78
C PHE A 80 -10.77 3.74 0.38
N ILE A 81 -9.59 4.29 0.12
CA ILE A 81 -8.34 3.54 0.04
C ILE A 81 -7.49 3.83 1.29
N ALA A 82 -6.89 2.80 1.87
CA ALA A 82 -6.00 2.93 3.01
C ALA A 82 -4.55 3.13 2.57
N ILE A 83 -3.82 3.95 3.32
CA ILE A 83 -2.38 4.14 3.20
C ILE A 83 -1.78 3.68 4.52
N VAL A 84 -1.14 2.53 4.49
CA VAL A 84 -0.59 1.86 5.66
C VAL A 84 0.90 2.12 5.75
N GLY A 85 1.37 2.57 6.92
CA GLY A 85 2.78 2.84 7.17
C GLY A 85 3.16 2.53 8.63
N ASN A 86 4.42 2.21 8.86
CA ASN A 86 4.98 2.16 10.22
C ASN A 86 5.30 3.58 10.74
N TRP A 87 5.87 3.70 11.95
CA TRP A 87 6.21 4.99 12.54
C TRP A 87 7.24 5.77 11.72
N ASP A 88 8.22 5.10 11.13
CA ASP A 88 9.28 5.74 10.35
C ASP A 88 8.76 6.25 9.01
N SER A 89 7.68 5.66 8.50
CA SER A 89 7.04 6.03 7.25
C SER A 89 5.91 7.07 7.38
N VAL A 90 5.70 7.68 8.56
CA VAL A 90 4.61 8.67 8.78
C VAL A 90 4.67 9.85 7.80
N ARG A 91 5.87 10.36 7.51
CA ARG A 91 6.05 11.47 6.57
C ARG A 91 5.70 11.05 5.15
N LEU A 92 6.17 9.88 4.73
CA LEU A 92 5.86 9.30 3.43
C LEU A 92 4.36 9.08 3.28
N ALA A 93 3.72 8.42 4.25
CA ALA A 93 2.28 8.16 4.25
C ALA A 93 1.46 9.46 4.15
N ARG A 94 1.87 10.52 4.85
CA ARG A 94 1.24 11.85 4.78
C ARG A 94 1.38 12.47 3.39
N THR A 95 2.57 12.39 2.78
CA THR A 95 2.82 12.90 1.44
C THR A 95 1.99 12.17 0.40
N VAL A 96 1.95 10.84 0.47
CA VAL A 96 1.12 10.01 -0.42
C VAL A 96 -0.36 10.36 -0.25
N GLN A 97 -0.87 10.43 0.98
CA GLN A 97 -2.26 10.81 1.24
C GLN A 97 -2.61 12.17 0.63
N LYS A 98 -1.78 13.19 0.86
CA LYS A 98 -2.02 14.55 0.35
C LYS A 98 -2.17 14.59 -1.18
N ASN A 99 -1.41 13.74 -1.89
CA ASN A 99 -1.46 13.67 -3.34
C ASN A 99 -2.62 12.80 -3.87
N MET A 100 -3.10 11.85 -3.07
CA MET A 100 -4.19 10.95 -3.48
C MET A 100 -5.59 11.48 -3.15
N GLN A 101 -5.75 12.22 -2.07
CA GLN A 101 -7.06 12.63 -1.52
C GLN A 101 -7.94 13.47 -2.46
N SER A 102 -7.36 14.07 -3.52
CA SER A 102 -8.12 14.78 -4.56
C SER A 102 -8.80 13.87 -5.58
N PHE A 103 -8.46 12.57 -5.60
CA PHE A 103 -8.99 11.59 -6.54
C PHE A 103 -10.06 10.70 -5.90
N LEU A 104 -9.88 10.33 -4.63
CA LEU A 104 -10.81 9.48 -3.87
C LEU A 104 -10.59 9.66 -2.35
N PRO A 105 -11.56 9.26 -1.51
CA PRO A 105 -11.37 9.24 -0.06
C PRO A 105 -10.18 8.36 0.33
N THR A 106 -9.33 8.88 1.22
CA THR A 106 -8.13 8.18 1.70
C THR A 106 -8.07 8.17 3.22
N VAL A 107 -7.73 7.03 3.79
CA VAL A 107 -7.49 6.87 5.23
C VAL A 107 -6.03 6.49 5.45
N ARG A 108 -5.37 7.15 6.39
CA ARG A 108 -3.99 6.83 6.77
C ARG A 108 -3.97 6.05 8.06
N LEU A 109 -3.32 4.90 8.03
CA LEU A 109 -3.11 4.00 9.16
C LEU A 109 -1.59 3.92 9.43
N ASN A 110 -1.13 4.70 10.41
CA ASN A 110 0.24 4.59 10.91
C ASN A 110 0.20 3.97 12.31
N LEU A 111 0.63 2.75 12.39
CA LEU A 111 0.62 1.96 13.61
C LEU A 111 2.01 1.34 13.84
N PRO A 112 2.37 1.04 15.08
CA PRO A 112 3.59 0.27 15.35
C PRO A 112 3.51 -1.12 14.71
N GLU A 113 4.64 -1.68 14.33
CA GLU A 113 4.73 -3.07 13.91
C GLU A 113 4.50 -3.99 15.11
N ILE A 114 3.25 -4.32 15.37
CA ILE A 114 2.88 -5.25 16.43
C ILE A 114 2.69 -6.64 15.80
N LYS A 115 3.37 -7.63 16.34
CA LYS A 115 3.22 -9.03 15.91
C LYS A 115 1.75 -9.45 16.00
N GLY A 116 1.19 -9.90 14.86
CA GLY A 116 -0.22 -10.29 14.77
C GLY A 116 -1.17 -9.18 14.28
N MET A 117 -0.72 -7.94 14.13
CA MET A 117 -1.45 -6.93 13.38
C MET A 117 -1.06 -7.02 11.90
N CYS A 118 -2.05 -7.14 11.04
CA CYS A 118 -1.88 -7.39 9.59
C CYS A 118 -1.27 -6.22 8.79
N MET A 119 -0.46 -5.39 9.46
CA MET A 119 0.15 -4.18 8.89
C MET A 119 1.26 -4.46 7.89
N ASN A 120 1.88 -5.64 7.98
CA ASN A 120 3.03 -6.05 7.19
C ASN A 120 2.71 -7.27 6.29
N PHE A 121 1.48 -7.35 5.79
CA PHE A 121 0.99 -8.47 5.00
C PHE A 121 1.11 -8.23 3.50
N SER A 122 2.23 -7.67 3.04
CA SER A 122 2.64 -7.61 1.64
C SER A 122 4.12 -7.23 1.52
N ASP A 123 4.59 -6.96 0.32
CA ASP A 123 6.00 -6.74 -0.06
C ASP A 123 6.70 -5.59 0.69
N HIS A 124 5.98 -4.56 1.13
CA HIS A 124 6.53 -3.42 1.87
C HIS A 124 7.21 -3.83 3.20
N ARG A 125 6.83 -4.98 3.78
CA ARG A 125 7.44 -5.54 5.00
C ARG A 125 8.95 -5.73 4.87
N ASN A 126 9.39 -6.14 3.70
CA ASN A 126 10.81 -6.45 3.45
C ASN A 126 11.65 -5.17 3.34
N PHE A 127 11.03 -4.06 2.95
CA PHE A 127 11.66 -2.75 2.99
C PHE A 127 11.75 -2.22 4.43
N TRP A 128 10.67 -2.35 5.21
CA TRP A 128 10.71 -2.00 6.64
C TRP A 128 11.77 -2.80 7.41
N ALA A 129 11.93 -4.09 7.10
CA ALA A 129 12.97 -4.94 7.70
C ALA A 129 14.43 -4.48 7.40
N LYS A 130 14.61 -3.52 6.50
CA LYS A 130 15.89 -2.89 6.14
C LYS A 130 15.90 -1.39 6.46
N ASP A 131 14.97 -0.90 7.27
CA ASP A 131 14.80 0.50 7.60
C ASP A 131 14.61 1.40 6.37
N LEU A 132 14.12 0.83 5.26
CA LEU A 132 13.81 1.56 4.03
C LEU A 132 12.37 2.10 4.08
N PRO A 133 12.14 3.37 3.69
CA PRO A 133 10.82 3.98 3.76
C PRO A 133 9.84 3.32 2.78
N ALA A 134 8.76 2.77 3.32
CA ALA A 134 7.73 2.12 2.52
C ALA A 134 6.32 2.36 3.06
N VAL A 135 5.33 2.37 2.17
CA VAL A 135 3.91 2.36 2.49
C VAL A 135 3.18 1.35 1.62
N MET A 136 2.10 0.79 2.16
CA MET A 136 1.16 -0.03 1.40
C MET A 136 -0.10 0.78 1.12
N ILE A 137 -0.59 0.72 -0.10
CA ILE A 137 -1.88 1.25 -0.53
C ILE A 137 -2.81 0.07 -0.74
N THR A 138 -3.92 0.02 -0.01
CA THR A 138 -4.79 -1.15 -0.01
C THR A 138 -6.26 -0.78 0.19
N ASP A 139 -7.15 -1.57 -0.37
CA ASP A 139 -8.57 -1.56 -0.07
C ASP A 139 -8.92 -2.28 1.24
N THR A 140 -7.90 -2.66 2.00
CA THR A 140 -7.94 -3.38 3.28
C THR A 140 -8.28 -4.87 3.21
N SER A 141 -8.28 -5.46 2.01
CA SER A 141 -8.31 -6.91 1.83
C SER A 141 -9.48 -7.58 2.60
N PHE A 142 -9.21 -8.61 3.37
CA PHE A 142 -10.18 -9.38 4.14
C PHE A 142 -10.94 -8.60 5.23
N PHE A 143 -10.52 -7.38 5.55
CA PHE A 143 -11.30 -6.49 6.41
C PHE A 143 -12.47 -5.84 5.69
N ARG A 144 -12.55 -5.98 4.36
CA ARG A 144 -13.60 -5.42 3.51
C ARG A 144 -14.16 -6.42 2.50
N ASN A 145 -13.29 -7.19 1.81
CA ASN A 145 -13.69 -8.13 0.77
C ASN A 145 -14.02 -9.50 1.36
N PRO A 146 -15.30 -9.91 1.42
CA PRO A 146 -15.67 -11.22 1.94
C PRO A 146 -15.23 -12.37 1.03
N ASN A 147 -14.82 -12.08 -0.20
CA ASN A 147 -14.40 -13.09 -1.18
C ASN A 147 -12.86 -13.31 -1.16
N TYR A 148 -12.14 -12.59 -0.30
CA TYR A 148 -10.68 -12.73 -0.21
C TYR A 148 -10.25 -14.19 -0.07
N HIS A 149 -9.39 -14.67 -0.99
CA HIS A 149 -8.93 -16.06 -1.10
C HIS A 149 -10.07 -17.10 -1.24
N GLN A 150 -11.23 -16.70 -1.78
CA GLN A 150 -12.36 -17.55 -2.06
C GLN A 150 -12.65 -17.62 -3.55
N SER A 151 -13.41 -18.62 -3.98
CA SER A 151 -13.83 -18.76 -5.39
C SER A 151 -14.71 -17.62 -5.91
N GLY A 152 -15.26 -16.82 -5.01
CA GLY A 152 -16.05 -15.63 -5.33
C GLY A 152 -15.21 -14.36 -5.54
N ASP A 153 -13.90 -14.42 -5.39
CA ASP A 153 -13.01 -13.28 -5.66
C ASP A 153 -12.75 -13.16 -7.17
N LEU A 154 -13.73 -12.59 -7.84
CA LEU A 154 -13.80 -12.51 -9.29
C LEU A 154 -13.57 -11.07 -9.77
N PRO A 155 -13.05 -10.88 -11.00
CA PRO A 155 -12.86 -9.54 -11.58
C PRO A 155 -14.11 -8.67 -11.57
N GLU A 156 -15.30 -9.27 -11.70
CA GLU A 156 -16.59 -8.58 -11.71
C GLU A 156 -16.97 -7.98 -10.36
N THR A 157 -16.31 -8.37 -9.28
CA THR A 157 -16.53 -7.81 -7.94
C THR A 157 -15.75 -6.51 -7.71
N LEU A 158 -14.85 -6.14 -8.62
CA LEU A 158 -13.99 -4.97 -8.51
C LEU A 158 -14.67 -3.70 -9.04
N ASP A 159 -14.47 -2.59 -8.35
CA ASP A 159 -14.82 -1.25 -8.82
C ASP A 159 -13.67 -0.66 -9.65
N TYR A 160 -13.67 -0.94 -10.94
CA TYR A 160 -12.64 -0.44 -11.86
C TYR A 160 -12.58 1.08 -11.96
N ARG A 161 -13.69 1.78 -11.68
CA ARG A 161 -13.71 3.25 -11.67
C ARG A 161 -12.90 3.78 -10.49
N ARG A 162 -13.14 3.25 -9.28
CA ARG A 162 -12.37 3.64 -8.09
C ARG A 162 -10.93 3.15 -8.17
N MET A 163 -10.69 1.95 -8.69
CA MET A 163 -9.33 1.46 -8.95
C MET A 163 -8.56 2.42 -9.87
N ALA A 164 -9.18 2.92 -10.94
CA ALA A 164 -8.55 3.91 -11.80
C ALA A 164 -8.25 5.24 -11.06
N GLN A 165 -9.08 5.64 -10.09
CA GLN A 165 -8.82 6.80 -9.25
C GLN A 165 -7.62 6.55 -8.31
N VAL A 166 -7.49 5.34 -7.75
CA VAL A 166 -6.29 4.94 -6.97
C VAL A 166 -5.05 5.07 -7.83
N VAL A 167 -5.04 4.49 -9.03
CA VAL A 167 -3.90 4.55 -9.95
C VAL A 167 -3.51 6.00 -10.29
N ARG A 168 -4.48 6.88 -10.52
CA ARG A 168 -4.23 8.31 -10.77
C ARG A 168 -3.65 9.01 -9.55
N GLY A 169 -4.16 8.70 -8.36
CA GLY A 169 -3.64 9.25 -7.11
C GLY A 169 -2.21 8.80 -6.83
N VAL A 170 -1.92 7.51 -7.04
CA VAL A 170 -0.56 6.95 -6.93
C VAL A 170 0.39 7.60 -7.93
N HIS A 171 -0.04 7.73 -9.19
CA HIS A 171 0.75 8.41 -10.21
C HIS A 171 1.11 9.84 -9.78
N GLN A 172 0.17 10.60 -9.25
CA GLN A 172 0.42 11.95 -8.74
C GLN A 172 1.41 11.95 -7.56
N ALA A 173 1.26 11.00 -6.63
CA ALA A 173 2.16 10.87 -5.49
C ALA A 173 3.59 10.53 -5.92
N VAL A 174 3.76 9.59 -6.86
CA VAL A 174 5.05 9.20 -7.41
C VAL A 174 5.73 10.37 -8.11
N LEU A 175 5.00 11.13 -8.94
CA LEU A 175 5.55 12.31 -9.61
C LEU A 175 6.01 13.38 -8.62
N HIS A 176 5.21 13.62 -7.58
CA HIS A 176 5.57 14.58 -6.54
C HIS A 176 6.85 14.14 -5.80
N LEU A 177 6.92 12.88 -5.38
CA LEU A 177 8.09 12.33 -4.71
C LEU A 177 9.34 12.37 -5.59
N ALA A 178 9.23 12.05 -6.87
CA ALA A 178 10.35 12.00 -7.79
C ALA A 178 10.80 13.40 -8.31
N ALA A 179 9.96 14.41 -8.16
CA ALA A 179 10.29 15.79 -8.53
C ALA A 179 11.08 16.54 -7.45
N ASP A 180 10.86 16.19 -6.17
CA ASP A 180 11.52 16.84 -5.03
C ASP A 180 12.96 16.32 -4.87
N GLY A 181 13.93 17.03 -5.42
CA GLY A 181 15.37 16.75 -5.30
C GLY A 181 15.97 17.03 -3.92
N LYS A 182 15.23 16.76 -2.82
CA LYS A 182 15.70 16.96 -1.44
C LYS A 182 15.70 15.65 -0.67
#